data_7043d5e874e1ca86c2bda8ec3dea8bd7
#
_entry.id   7043d5e874e1ca86c2bda8ec3dea8bd7
#
_cell.length_a   1.000
_cell.length_b   1.000
_cell.length_c   1.000
_cell.angle_alpha   90.00
_cell.angle_beta   90.00
_cell.angle_gamma   90.00
#
_symmetry.space_group_name_H-M   'P 1'
#
loop_
_entity.id
_entity.type
_entity.pdbx_description
1 polymer ?
#
loop_
_entity_poly.entity_id
_entity_poly.type
_entity_poly.pdbx_seq_one_letter_code
_entity_poly.pdbx_strand_id
1 'polypeptide(L)'
;MNKLKFWVFNTSLFIFILLILYGIGTGQTLDKEGKMDAQALWRYMTIENPYQNYPTWPGKEGFYESTMPPGNILKLYVNDIALETIVNKKSVFSDGALLIKENYTDGRKLFLITVMYKSKGFNPAGHDWYWVKYKPDGEARLEGKVDACIDCHVGVANNDYVFTGSIK
;
A
#
# COMPACT_ATOMS: atom_id res chain seq x y z
N MET A 1 56.75 4.85 -60.80
CA MET A 1 56.62 5.43 -59.43
C MET A 1 55.16 5.62 -59.16
N ASN A 2 54.48 4.58 -58.62
CA ASN A 2 53.04 4.58 -58.32
C ASN A 2 52.87 4.88 -56.85
N LYS A 3 52.20 5.99 -56.56
CA LYS A 3 51.81 6.33 -55.19
C LYS A 3 50.48 5.69 -54.89
N LEU A 4 50.49 4.69 -54.00
CA LEU A 4 49.31 4.05 -53.46
C LEU A 4 48.68 5.01 -52.43
N LYS A 5 47.42 5.46 -52.69
CA LYS A 5 46.64 6.20 -51.70
C LYS A 5 45.91 5.23 -50.80
N PHE A 6 46.30 5.19 -49.52
CA PHE A 6 45.55 4.48 -48.48
C PHE A 6 44.30 5.29 -48.13
N TRP A 7 43.15 4.68 -48.38
CA TRP A 7 41.88 5.16 -47.88
C TRP A 7 41.66 4.60 -46.48
N VAL A 8 41.69 5.45 -45.48
CA VAL A 8 41.33 5.08 -44.11
C VAL A 8 39.80 5.20 -43.98
N PHE A 9 39.11 4.07 -43.97
CA PHE A 9 37.70 4.04 -43.63
C PHE A 9 37.55 4.24 -42.10
N ASN A 10 37.08 5.38 -41.71
CA ASN A 10 36.73 5.68 -40.32
C ASN A 10 35.34 5.07 -40.05
N THR A 11 35.31 3.84 -39.59
CA THR A 11 34.06 3.23 -39.12
C THR A 11 33.77 3.74 -37.73
N SER A 12 33.02 4.81 -37.67
CA SER A 12 32.40 5.27 -36.41
C SER A 12 31.35 4.27 -35.97
N LEU A 13 31.75 3.39 -35.06
CA LEU A 13 30.88 2.42 -34.43
C LEU A 13 29.97 3.18 -33.43
N PHE A 14 28.78 3.55 -33.88
CA PHE A 14 27.72 4.04 -33.00
C PHE A 14 27.25 2.87 -32.11
N ILE A 15 27.82 2.79 -30.92
CA ILE A 15 27.30 1.95 -29.85
C ILE A 15 26.05 2.63 -29.34
N PHE A 16 24.88 2.18 -29.82
CA PHE A 16 23.60 2.47 -29.18
C PHE A 16 23.58 1.72 -27.84
N ILE A 17 23.97 2.43 -26.78
CA ILE A 17 23.70 1.97 -25.40
C ILE A 17 22.19 2.12 -25.21
N LEU A 18 21.50 0.99 -25.37
CA LEU A 18 20.09 0.87 -24.96
C LEU A 18 20.07 0.89 -23.43
N LEU A 19 19.95 2.07 -22.85
CA LEU A 19 19.63 2.23 -21.45
C LEU A 19 18.18 1.73 -21.26
N ILE A 20 18.07 0.43 -20.94
CA ILE A 20 16.84 -0.10 -20.36
C ILE A 20 16.76 0.54 -18.97
N LEU A 21 16.03 1.64 -18.89
CA LEU A 21 15.58 2.18 -17.62
C LEU A 21 14.62 1.14 -17.02
N TYR A 22 15.17 0.26 -16.20
CA TYR A 22 14.35 -0.44 -15.22
C TYR A 22 13.78 0.66 -14.30
N GLY A 23 12.63 1.18 -14.68
CA GLY A 23 11.81 1.97 -13.80
C GLY A 23 11.47 1.07 -12.62
N ILE A 24 12.16 1.26 -11.50
CA ILE A 24 11.69 0.80 -10.20
C ILE A 24 10.35 1.50 -10.04
N GLY A 25 9.28 0.78 -10.35
CA GLY A 25 7.93 1.27 -10.19
C GLY A 25 7.71 1.52 -8.70
N THR A 26 7.90 2.76 -8.28
CA THR A 26 7.29 3.24 -7.05
C THR A 26 5.81 3.07 -7.28
N GLY A 27 5.22 2.06 -6.61
CA GLY A 27 3.81 1.72 -6.76
C GLY A 27 2.96 2.96 -6.59
N GLN A 28 2.47 3.50 -7.70
CA GLN A 28 1.68 4.73 -7.69
C GLN A 28 0.26 4.37 -7.25
N THR A 29 -0.03 4.62 -5.99
CA THR A 29 -1.41 4.64 -5.45
C THR A 29 -2.16 5.92 -5.86
N LEU A 30 -1.59 6.66 -6.79
CA LEU A 30 -2.15 7.89 -7.35
C LEU A 30 -2.78 7.59 -8.72
N ASP A 31 -3.86 8.29 -9.03
CA ASP A 31 -4.43 8.29 -10.38
C ASP A 31 -3.48 8.97 -11.39
N LYS A 32 -3.91 9.05 -12.66
CA LYS A 32 -3.12 9.68 -13.74
C LYS A 32 -2.85 11.17 -13.51
N GLU A 33 -3.58 11.79 -12.60
CA GLU A 33 -3.47 13.21 -12.23
C GLU A 33 -2.67 13.41 -10.94
N GLY A 34 -2.13 12.33 -10.35
CA GLY A 34 -1.35 12.37 -9.11
C GLY A 34 -2.21 12.48 -7.85
N LYS A 35 -3.51 12.16 -7.94
CA LYS A 35 -4.44 12.17 -6.81
C LYS A 35 -4.59 10.79 -6.22
N MET A 36 -4.75 10.70 -4.90
CA MET A 36 -5.10 9.46 -4.22
C MET A 36 -6.47 8.98 -4.67
N ASP A 37 -6.56 7.72 -5.13
CA ASP A 37 -7.74 7.10 -5.71
C ASP A 37 -7.84 5.65 -5.20
N ALA A 38 -9.03 5.28 -4.73
CA ALA A 38 -9.28 3.92 -4.27
C ALA A 38 -9.07 2.86 -5.36
N GLN A 39 -9.35 3.18 -6.61
CA GLN A 39 -9.17 2.24 -7.71
C GLN A 39 -7.68 2.01 -8.04
N ALA A 40 -6.88 3.07 -8.01
CA ALA A 40 -5.43 2.97 -8.16
C ALA A 40 -4.82 2.17 -7.00
N LEU A 41 -5.27 2.43 -5.75
CA LEU A 41 -4.84 1.68 -4.58
C LEU A 41 -5.25 0.21 -4.65
N TRP A 42 -6.48 -0.09 -5.13
CA TRP A 42 -6.93 -1.47 -5.35
C TRP A 42 -6.03 -2.21 -6.33
N ARG A 43 -5.77 -1.60 -7.50
CA ARG A 43 -4.87 -2.17 -8.50
C ARG A 43 -3.47 -2.41 -7.93
N TYR A 44 -2.93 -1.43 -7.22
CA TYR A 44 -1.63 -1.53 -6.57
C TYR A 44 -1.57 -2.75 -5.64
N MET A 45 -2.53 -2.88 -4.72
CA MET A 45 -2.50 -3.90 -3.67
C MET A 45 -3.01 -5.28 -4.12
N THR A 46 -3.60 -5.42 -5.33
CA THR A 46 -4.12 -6.72 -5.79
C THR A 46 -3.44 -7.25 -7.04
N ILE A 47 -2.90 -6.38 -7.89
CA ILE A 47 -2.29 -6.75 -9.17
C ILE A 47 -0.78 -6.50 -9.15
N GLU A 48 -0.37 -5.28 -8.79
CA GLU A 48 1.05 -4.90 -8.84
C GLU A 48 1.84 -5.49 -7.67
N ASN A 49 1.26 -5.47 -6.48
CA ASN A 49 1.82 -6.00 -5.24
C ASN A 49 0.75 -6.76 -4.46
N PRO A 50 0.40 -7.99 -4.83
CA PRO A 50 -0.70 -8.72 -4.22
C PRO A 50 -0.56 -8.82 -2.70
N TYR A 51 -1.48 -8.18 -1.97
CA TYR A 51 -1.41 -8.05 -0.51
C TYR A 51 -1.50 -9.39 0.22
N GLN A 52 -2.03 -10.42 -0.42
CA GLN A 52 -2.04 -11.78 0.14
C GLN A 52 -0.63 -12.33 0.37
N ASN A 53 0.38 -11.73 -0.29
CA ASN A 53 1.79 -12.05 -0.10
C ASN A 53 2.45 -11.21 1.01
N TYR A 54 1.75 -10.23 1.57
CA TYR A 54 2.29 -9.40 2.64
C TYR A 54 2.36 -10.18 3.95
N PRO A 55 3.30 -9.82 4.84
CA PRO A 55 3.29 -10.32 6.20
C PRO A 55 1.97 -9.96 6.91
N THR A 56 1.61 -10.76 7.89
CA THR A 56 0.51 -10.45 8.79
C THR A 56 1.00 -9.57 9.95
N TRP A 57 0.07 -8.95 10.66
CA TRP A 57 0.43 -8.28 11.92
C TRP A 57 1.02 -9.29 12.90
N PRO A 58 2.20 -9.02 13.52
CA PRO A 58 2.83 -9.94 14.47
C PRO A 58 1.89 -10.35 15.61
N GLY A 59 1.72 -11.66 15.80
CA GLY A 59 0.76 -12.24 16.74
C GLY A 59 -0.69 -12.28 16.25
N LYS A 60 -0.93 -12.01 14.96
CA LYS A 60 -2.24 -12.11 14.29
C LYS A 60 -2.16 -12.92 12.99
N GLU A 61 -1.39 -14.00 13.02
CA GLU A 61 -1.22 -14.89 11.88
C GLU A 61 -2.51 -15.67 11.59
N GLY A 62 -2.93 -15.64 10.33
CA GLY A 62 -4.15 -16.32 9.90
C GLY A 62 -5.45 -15.64 10.32
N PHE A 63 -6.48 -16.45 10.61
CA PHE A 63 -7.75 -15.93 11.10
C PHE A 63 -7.68 -15.66 12.60
N TYR A 64 -8.24 -14.56 13.03
CA TYR A 64 -8.43 -14.26 14.45
C TYR A 64 -9.82 -13.64 14.71
N GLU A 65 -10.31 -13.79 15.91
CA GLU A 65 -11.59 -13.24 16.33
C GLU A 65 -11.45 -11.79 16.81
N SER A 66 -12.50 -11.02 16.58
CA SER A 66 -12.61 -9.63 17.03
C SER A 66 -14.03 -9.31 17.44
N THR A 67 -14.16 -8.58 18.52
CA THR A 67 -15.45 -8.02 18.98
C THR A 67 -15.72 -6.65 18.35
N MET A 68 -14.77 -6.11 17.58
CA MET A 68 -14.87 -4.80 16.94
C MET A 68 -15.42 -4.93 15.52
N PRO A 69 -16.45 -4.13 15.16
CA PRO A 69 -17.00 -4.15 13.81
C PRO A 69 -15.94 -3.77 12.75
N PRO A 70 -16.20 -4.08 11.47
CA PRO A 70 -17.44 -4.66 10.93
C PRO A 70 -17.51 -6.18 10.94
N GLY A 71 -16.42 -6.93 11.17
CA GLY A 71 -16.41 -8.39 11.12
C GLY A 71 -15.97 -9.02 12.43
N ASN A 72 -16.47 -10.24 12.69
CA ASN A 72 -16.10 -11.02 13.87
C ASN A 72 -14.86 -11.88 13.62
N ILE A 73 -14.62 -12.29 12.37
CA ILE A 73 -13.46 -13.08 11.96
C ILE A 73 -12.64 -12.22 10.98
N LEU A 74 -11.37 -12.07 11.26
CA LEU A 74 -10.48 -11.16 10.57
C LEU A 74 -9.21 -11.85 10.08
N LYS A 75 -8.62 -11.29 9.02
CA LYS A 75 -7.19 -11.39 8.68
C LYS A 75 -6.62 -10.01 8.49
N LEU A 76 -5.41 -9.80 8.92
CA LEU A 76 -4.76 -8.49 8.82
C LEU A 76 -3.38 -8.62 8.18
N TYR A 77 -3.21 -7.94 7.06
CA TYR A 77 -1.95 -7.85 6.32
C TYR A 77 -1.37 -6.47 6.46
N VAL A 78 -0.06 -6.40 6.46
CA VAL A 78 0.70 -5.15 6.56
C VAL A 78 1.83 -5.17 5.53
N ASN A 79 2.06 -4.07 4.81
CA ASN A 79 3.24 -4.02 3.95
C ASN A 79 4.53 -3.84 4.78
N ASP A 80 5.69 -3.97 4.12
CA ASP A 80 7.00 -3.89 4.81
C ASP A 80 7.20 -2.57 5.55
N ILE A 81 6.70 -1.45 5.01
CA ILE A 81 6.77 -0.13 5.64
C ILE A 81 5.98 -0.12 6.97
N ALA A 82 4.80 -0.70 6.96
CA ALA A 82 3.99 -0.82 8.16
C ALA A 82 4.60 -1.81 9.16
N LEU A 83 5.10 -2.96 8.68
CA LEU A 83 5.76 -3.95 9.52
C LEU A 83 6.98 -3.36 10.24
N GLU A 84 7.80 -2.59 9.55
CA GLU A 84 8.96 -1.90 10.14
C GLU A 84 8.55 -0.98 11.30
N THR A 85 7.44 -0.25 11.15
CA THR A 85 6.90 0.60 12.22
C THR A 85 6.48 -0.22 13.43
N ILE A 86 5.80 -1.36 13.21
CA ILE A 86 5.29 -2.24 14.27
C ILE A 86 6.43 -2.88 15.05
N VAL A 87 7.39 -3.47 14.34
CA VAL A 87 8.52 -4.21 14.95
C VAL A 87 9.45 -3.26 15.71
N ASN A 88 9.71 -2.08 15.16
CA ASN A 88 10.61 -1.10 15.77
C ASN A 88 9.91 -0.13 16.74
N LYS A 89 8.61 -0.29 16.97
CA LYS A 89 7.82 0.54 17.90
C LYS A 89 7.98 2.05 17.65
N LYS A 90 7.81 2.48 16.39
CA LYS A 90 8.08 3.86 15.97
C LYS A 90 7.00 4.88 16.37
N SER A 91 5.94 4.46 17.04
CA SER A 91 4.83 5.32 17.52
C SER A 91 3.95 5.95 16.45
N VAL A 92 4.44 6.11 15.21
CA VAL A 92 3.72 6.67 14.06
C VAL A 92 4.11 5.91 12.81
N PHE A 93 3.14 5.53 12.00
CA PHE A 93 3.40 4.88 10.71
C PHE A 93 4.04 5.84 9.71
N SER A 94 5.02 5.33 8.98
CA SER A 94 5.68 6.09 7.92
C SER A 94 4.77 6.23 6.70
N ASP A 95 5.02 7.26 5.89
CA ASP A 95 4.36 7.45 4.59
C ASP A 95 4.47 6.19 3.72
N GLY A 96 3.40 5.80 3.05
CA GLY A 96 3.30 4.55 2.30
C GLY A 96 2.96 3.31 3.13
N ALA A 97 2.82 3.41 4.46
CA ALA A 97 2.35 2.27 5.27
C ALA A 97 0.93 1.86 4.87
N LEU A 98 0.73 0.55 4.72
CA LEU A 98 -0.53 -0.03 4.26
C LEU A 98 -0.96 -1.13 5.23
N LEU A 99 -2.17 -0.98 5.78
CA LEU A 99 -2.84 -1.93 6.65
C LEU A 99 -4.11 -2.40 5.94
N ILE A 100 -4.23 -3.71 5.70
CA ILE A 100 -5.35 -4.30 4.97
C ILE A 100 -6.03 -5.33 5.84
N LYS A 101 -7.27 -5.08 6.19
CA LYS A 101 -8.08 -5.96 7.03
C LYS A 101 -9.19 -6.61 6.22
N GLU A 102 -9.11 -7.91 6.04
CA GLU A 102 -10.19 -8.73 5.52
C GLU A 102 -11.19 -9.03 6.64
N ASN A 103 -12.46 -8.80 6.37
CA ASN A 103 -13.56 -9.01 7.31
C ASN A 103 -14.45 -10.14 6.80
N TYR A 104 -14.62 -11.15 7.63
CA TYR A 104 -15.34 -12.38 7.30
C TYR A 104 -16.58 -12.54 8.17
N THR A 105 -17.59 -13.19 7.62
CA THR A 105 -18.72 -13.72 8.39
C THR A 105 -18.27 -14.86 9.29
N ASP A 106 -19.13 -15.31 10.23
CA ASP A 106 -18.88 -16.48 11.07
C ASP A 106 -18.67 -17.76 10.24
N GLY A 107 -19.28 -17.85 9.06
CA GLY A 107 -19.04 -18.90 8.07
C GLY A 107 -17.76 -18.71 7.23
N ARG A 108 -16.87 -17.81 7.60
CA ARG A 108 -15.62 -17.50 6.91
C ARG A 108 -15.78 -17.05 5.44
N LYS A 109 -16.91 -16.42 5.12
CA LYS A 109 -17.09 -15.79 3.82
C LYS A 109 -16.60 -14.35 3.90
N LEU A 110 -15.64 -13.99 3.04
CA LEU A 110 -15.16 -12.61 2.91
C LEU A 110 -16.32 -11.71 2.43
N PHE A 111 -16.59 -10.61 3.13
CA PHE A 111 -17.66 -9.70 2.77
C PHE A 111 -17.22 -8.23 2.69
N LEU A 112 -16.08 -7.89 3.29
CA LEU A 112 -15.57 -6.52 3.27
C LEU A 112 -14.04 -6.52 3.42
N ILE A 113 -13.37 -5.61 2.73
CA ILE A 113 -11.95 -5.31 2.91
C ILE A 113 -11.84 -3.85 3.34
N THR A 114 -11.24 -3.61 4.50
CA THR A 114 -10.97 -2.26 5.00
C THR A 114 -9.49 -1.97 4.92
N VAL A 115 -9.16 -0.80 4.39
CA VAL A 115 -7.78 -0.39 4.13
C VAL A 115 -7.51 0.94 4.82
N MET A 116 -6.33 1.05 5.45
CA MET A 116 -5.73 2.28 5.92
C MET A 116 -4.41 2.46 5.17
N TYR A 117 -4.28 3.53 4.42
CA TYR A 117 -3.08 3.89 3.70
C TYR A 117 -2.53 5.22 4.22
N LYS A 118 -1.28 5.23 4.64
CA LYS A 118 -0.61 6.44 5.13
C LYS A 118 -0.16 7.29 3.97
N SER A 119 -0.72 8.48 3.82
CA SER A 119 -0.43 9.41 2.72
C SER A 119 -0.09 10.78 3.28
N LYS A 120 1.19 11.08 3.37
CA LYS A 120 1.71 12.31 3.97
C LYS A 120 1.06 13.57 3.36
N GLY A 121 0.50 14.41 4.23
CA GLY A 121 -0.16 15.66 3.83
C GLY A 121 -1.61 15.51 3.40
N PHE A 122 -2.14 14.29 3.28
CA PHE A 122 -3.52 14.06 2.85
C PHE A 122 -4.55 14.53 3.89
N ASN A 123 -4.35 14.19 5.15
CA ASN A 123 -5.26 14.52 6.25
C ASN A 123 -4.50 14.72 7.57
N PRO A 124 -3.77 15.82 7.75
CA PRO A 124 -2.95 16.03 8.95
C PRO A 124 -3.72 15.90 10.27
N ALA A 125 -4.99 16.34 10.30
CA ALA A 125 -5.85 16.21 11.47
C ALA A 125 -6.23 14.76 11.83
N GLY A 126 -6.18 13.86 10.84
CA GLY A 126 -6.43 12.42 11.00
C GLY A 126 -5.15 11.61 10.81
N HIS A 127 -3.98 12.19 11.14
CA HIS A 127 -2.67 11.57 11.03
C HIS A 127 -2.36 11.05 9.60
N ASP A 128 -2.87 11.74 8.59
CA ASP A 128 -2.60 11.45 7.18
C ASP A 128 -3.08 10.07 6.71
N TRP A 129 -4.03 9.47 7.41
CA TRP A 129 -4.65 8.24 6.96
C TRP A 129 -5.69 8.48 5.86
N TYR A 130 -5.53 7.77 4.73
CA TYR A 130 -6.51 7.58 3.68
C TYR A 130 -7.24 6.26 3.94
N TRP A 131 -8.56 6.32 4.04
CA TRP A 131 -9.42 5.19 4.41
C TRP A 131 -10.16 4.66 3.20
N VAL A 132 -10.24 3.32 3.08
CA VAL A 132 -11.09 2.72 2.05
C VAL A 132 -11.85 1.51 2.60
N LYS A 133 -13.09 1.37 2.18
CA LYS A 133 -13.89 0.14 2.34
C LYS A 133 -14.21 -0.43 0.97
N TYR A 134 -13.70 -1.61 0.66
CA TYR A 134 -13.97 -2.33 -0.58
C TYR A 134 -14.91 -3.49 -0.36
N LYS A 135 -15.77 -3.78 -1.35
CA LYS A 135 -16.32 -5.13 -1.52
C LYS A 135 -15.21 -6.11 -1.93
N PRO A 136 -15.46 -7.42 -1.83
CA PRO A 136 -14.48 -8.42 -2.28
C PRO A 136 -14.12 -8.35 -3.78
N ASP A 137 -14.98 -7.76 -4.60
CA ASP A 137 -14.78 -7.55 -6.04
C ASP A 137 -13.99 -6.28 -6.38
N GLY A 138 -13.61 -5.48 -5.37
CA GLY A 138 -12.82 -4.26 -5.54
C GLY A 138 -13.64 -2.97 -5.69
N GLU A 139 -14.98 -3.06 -5.67
CA GLU A 139 -15.81 -1.85 -5.64
C GLU A 139 -15.58 -1.10 -4.33
N ALA A 140 -15.09 0.14 -4.42
CA ALA A 140 -14.95 1.02 -3.27
C ALA A 140 -16.33 1.55 -2.84
N ARG A 141 -16.69 1.29 -1.59
CA ARG A 141 -17.94 1.80 -0.98
C ARG A 141 -17.74 3.15 -0.28
N LEU A 142 -16.56 3.34 0.31
CA LEU A 142 -16.16 4.55 1.00
C LEU A 142 -14.67 4.75 0.75
N GLU A 143 -14.25 6.00 0.56
CA GLU A 143 -12.86 6.35 0.37
C GLU A 143 -12.53 7.75 0.89
N GLY A 144 -11.27 7.99 1.21
CA GLY A 144 -10.74 9.30 1.57
C GLY A 144 -10.79 9.60 3.07
N LYS A 145 -11.22 10.80 3.42
CA LYS A 145 -11.46 11.26 4.80
C LYS A 145 -12.83 10.78 5.26
N VAL A 146 -12.94 9.52 5.62
CA VAL A 146 -14.22 8.89 5.96
C VAL A 146 -14.52 9.12 7.43
N ASP A 147 -15.45 10.03 7.74
CA ASP A 147 -15.83 10.39 9.11
C ASP A 147 -16.19 9.18 9.96
N ALA A 148 -16.99 8.25 9.43
CA ALA A 148 -17.36 7.02 10.13
C ALA A 148 -16.18 6.10 10.51
N CYS A 149 -15.02 6.23 9.82
CA CYS A 149 -13.79 5.55 10.22
C CYS A 149 -13.04 6.37 11.27
N ILE A 150 -12.89 7.66 11.01
CA ILE A 150 -12.15 8.62 11.85
C ILE A 150 -12.77 8.69 13.24
N ASP A 151 -14.10 8.88 13.34
CA ASP A 151 -14.83 9.01 14.62
C ASP A 151 -14.68 7.77 15.50
N CYS A 152 -14.62 6.58 14.90
CA CYS A 152 -14.38 5.36 15.66
C CYS A 152 -12.89 5.25 16.08
N HIS A 153 -11.96 5.52 15.17
CA HIS A 153 -10.53 5.32 15.38
C HIS A 153 -9.85 6.43 16.18
N VAL A 154 -10.49 7.61 16.35
CA VAL A 154 -9.97 8.73 17.15
C VAL A 154 -9.74 8.33 18.62
N GLY A 155 -10.49 7.38 19.13
CA GLY A 155 -10.30 6.84 20.49
C GLY A 155 -8.92 6.21 20.73
N VAL A 156 -8.19 5.89 19.67
CA VAL A 156 -6.82 5.36 19.70
C VAL A 156 -5.85 6.24 18.89
N ALA A 157 -6.14 7.53 18.77
CA ALA A 157 -5.27 8.46 18.03
C ALA A 157 -3.84 8.51 18.59
N ASN A 158 -3.67 8.30 19.90
CA ASN A 158 -2.37 8.19 20.54
C ASN A 158 -1.56 6.94 20.10
N ASN A 159 -2.18 5.97 19.43
CA ASN A 159 -1.58 4.81 18.78
C ASN A 159 -1.72 4.90 17.25
N ASP A 160 -1.64 6.12 16.73
CA ASP A 160 -1.75 6.45 15.30
C ASP A 160 -3.02 5.90 14.65
N TYR A 161 -4.16 5.97 15.36
CA TYR A 161 -5.47 5.48 14.91
C TYR A 161 -5.58 3.96 14.72
N VAL A 162 -4.67 3.15 15.29
CA VAL A 162 -4.66 1.69 15.08
C VAL A 162 -5.05 0.93 16.35
N PHE A 163 -6.12 0.11 16.27
CA PHE A 163 -6.62 -0.71 17.37
C PHE A 163 -5.86 -2.02 17.57
N THR A 164 -5.26 -2.58 16.52
CA THR A 164 -4.82 -3.99 16.50
C THR A 164 -3.77 -4.33 17.55
N GLY A 165 -2.90 -3.39 17.86
CA GLY A 165 -1.85 -3.57 18.86
C GLY A 165 -1.02 -2.29 19.03
N SER A 166 -0.23 -2.25 20.11
CA SER A 166 0.65 -1.10 20.37
C SER A 166 1.78 -1.03 19.37
N ILE A 167 2.03 0.17 18.86
CA ILE A 167 3.20 0.51 18.04
C ILE A 167 4.20 1.41 18.80
N LYS A 168 4.10 1.41 20.15
CA LYS A 168 4.98 2.15 21.06
C LYS A 168 5.81 1.20 21.90
#